data_8cfe19aa0e28ea2ae7626079efa2afc2
#
_entry.id   8cfe19aa0e28ea2ae7626079efa2afc2
#
_cell.length_a   1.000
_cell.length_b   1.000
_cell.length_c   1.000
_cell.angle_alpha   90.00
_cell.angle_beta   90.00
_cell.angle_gamma   90.00
#
_symmetry.space_group_name_H-M   'P 1'
#
loop_
_entity.id
_entity.type
_entity.pdbx_description
1 polymer ?
#
loop_
_entity_poly.entity_id
_entity_poly.type
_entity_poly.pdbx_seq_one_letter_code
_entity_poly.pdbx_strand_id
1 'polypeptide(L)'
;ELGLVGSEMCIRDRSQSGGHFGAGLGAIELTIALHYVLDLPNDKIVWDTGHQAYPHKILTGRRDKMHRIRQLDGLAAFPSITESEYDAMSVGHSSTSISASLGMNEANQLLKGNKTIFSVIGDGAMTAGLAFEGLMHAGHLGRNLNIVLNDHDMSPVSYTHLRAHET
;
A
#
# COMPACT_ATOMS: atom_id res chain seq x y z
N GLU A 1 11.98 -6.46 17.94
CA GLU A 1 13.27 -6.04 17.32
C GLU A 1 13.10 -5.61 15.85
N LEU A 2 12.34 -6.37 15.03
CA LEU A 2 12.14 -6.02 13.60
C LEU A 2 11.44 -4.67 13.42
N GLY A 3 10.47 -4.32 14.26
CA GLY A 3 9.77 -3.04 14.20
C GLY A 3 10.68 -1.85 14.50
N LEU A 4 11.54 -1.96 15.52
CA LEU A 4 12.51 -0.91 15.88
C LEU A 4 13.55 -0.72 14.77
N VAL A 5 14.12 -1.80 14.24
CA VAL A 5 15.10 -1.74 13.14
C VAL A 5 14.47 -1.11 11.89
N GLY A 6 13.22 -1.46 11.57
CA GLY A 6 12.48 -0.86 10.46
C GLY A 6 12.24 0.64 10.66
N SER A 7 11.88 1.05 11.88
CA SER A 7 11.66 2.47 12.22
C SER A 7 12.94 3.29 12.12
N GLU A 8 14.03 2.84 12.73
CA GLU A 8 15.33 3.54 12.69
C GLU A 8 15.85 3.71 11.27
N MET A 9 15.68 2.70 10.42
CA MET A 9 16.10 2.76 9.03
C MET A 9 15.24 3.70 8.20
N CYS A 10 13.92 3.65 8.35
CA CYS A 10 13.04 4.61 7.71
C CYS A 10 13.39 6.05 8.13
N ILE A 11 13.67 6.27 9.41
CA ILE A 11 14.08 7.59 9.93
C ILE A 11 15.38 8.04 9.27
N ARG A 12 16.41 7.21 9.31
CA ARG A 12 17.74 7.55 8.80
C ARG A 12 17.72 7.84 7.29
N ASP A 13 17.12 6.94 6.51
CA ASP A 13 17.13 7.07 5.05
C ASP A 13 16.26 8.23 4.58
N ARG A 14 15.16 8.51 5.30
CA ARG A 14 14.23 9.58 4.97
C ARG A 14 14.71 10.97 5.36
N SER A 15 15.48 11.10 6.42
CA SER A 15 16.10 12.38 6.79
C SER A 15 17.03 12.90 5.69
N GLN A 16 17.58 12.02 4.86
CA GLN A 16 18.49 12.35 3.77
C GLN A 16 17.81 12.53 2.41
N SER A 17 16.77 11.72 2.10
CA SER A 17 16.16 11.69 0.75
C SER A 17 14.82 12.41 0.64
N GLY A 18 14.24 12.84 1.76
CA GLY A 18 12.90 13.43 1.81
C GLY A 18 11.78 12.43 1.50
N GLY A 19 10.52 12.86 1.63
CA GLY A 19 9.34 12.07 1.30
C GLY A 19 8.32 11.96 2.44
N HIS A 20 7.33 11.08 2.29
CA HIS A 20 6.22 10.87 3.24
C HIS A 20 6.66 10.05 4.44
N PHE A 21 7.32 10.69 5.39
CA PHE A 21 7.92 10.01 6.54
C PHE A 21 6.89 9.40 7.50
N GLY A 22 5.90 10.20 7.92
CA GLY A 22 4.91 9.77 8.91
C GLY A 22 4.07 8.58 8.46
N ALA A 23 3.61 8.59 7.22
CA ALA A 23 2.83 7.50 6.66
C ALA A 23 3.60 6.17 6.56
N GLY A 24 4.92 6.23 6.29
CA GLY A 24 5.77 5.05 6.29
C GLY A 24 5.94 4.44 7.68
N LEU A 25 6.09 5.28 8.72
CA LEU A 25 6.21 4.81 10.10
C LEU A 25 4.93 4.13 10.59
N GLY A 26 3.77 4.72 10.30
CA GLY A 26 2.48 4.15 10.71
C GLY A 26 2.10 2.85 10.00
N ALA A 27 2.84 2.42 8.99
CA ALA A 27 2.58 1.18 8.25
C ALA A 27 3.55 0.03 8.62
N ILE A 28 4.49 0.23 9.57
CA ILE A 28 5.53 -0.76 9.84
C ILE A 28 4.95 -2.06 10.41
N GLU A 29 4.19 -1.97 11.49
CA GLU A 29 3.61 -3.13 12.16
C GLU A 29 2.64 -3.86 11.24
N LEU A 30 1.80 -3.11 10.53
CA LEU A 30 0.88 -3.65 9.52
C LEU A 30 1.65 -4.40 8.43
N THR A 31 2.74 -3.82 7.92
CA THR A 31 3.55 -4.46 6.87
C THR A 31 4.18 -5.75 7.38
N ILE A 32 4.74 -5.75 8.59
CA ILE A 32 5.31 -6.95 9.20
C ILE A 32 4.25 -8.04 9.36
N ALA A 33 3.07 -7.68 9.87
CA ALA A 33 1.97 -8.62 10.04
C ALA A 33 1.52 -9.24 8.71
N LEU A 34 1.33 -8.42 7.67
CA LEU A 34 0.97 -8.92 6.33
C LEU A 34 2.05 -9.83 5.75
N HIS A 35 3.32 -9.48 5.87
CA HIS A 35 4.43 -10.31 5.42
C HIS A 35 4.58 -11.62 6.21
N TYR A 36 4.13 -11.63 7.46
CA TYR A 36 4.15 -12.83 8.29
C TYR A 36 3.07 -13.84 7.91
N VAL A 37 1.88 -13.36 7.52
CA VAL A 37 0.72 -14.23 7.25
C VAL A 37 0.56 -14.59 5.77
N LEU A 38 1.13 -13.82 4.85
CA LEU A 38 0.99 -14.02 3.40
C LEU A 38 2.20 -14.73 2.81
N ASP A 39 1.96 -15.60 1.86
CA ASP A 39 3.00 -16.28 1.06
C ASP A 39 3.39 -15.39 -0.14
N LEU A 40 4.18 -14.35 0.13
CA LEU A 40 4.66 -13.45 -0.92
C LEU A 40 5.87 -14.04 -1.67
N PRO A 41 5.97 -13.88 -2.99
CA PRO A 41 5.15 -13.06 -3.87
C PRO A 41 3.94 -13.78 -4.50
N ASN A 42 3.59 -15.01 -4.08
CA ASN A 42 2.41 -15.72 -4.59
C ASN A 42 1.13 -14.95 -4.27
N ASP A 43 0.90 -14.68 -2.99
CA ASP A 43 -0.11 -13.72 -2.55
C ASP A 43 0.28 -12.30 -2.95
N LYS A 44 -0.66 -11.37 -2.95
CA LYS A 44 -0.43 -10.01 -3.43
C LYS A 44 -0.88 -8.96 -2.42
N ILE A 45 -0.03 -7.95 -2.23
CA ILE A 45 -0.38 -6.74 -1.50
C ILE A 45 -0.38 -5.58 -2.49
N VAL A 46 -1.51 -4.90 -2.62
CA VAL A 46 -1.66 -3.69 -3.41
C VAL A 46 -1.67 -2.48 -2.48
N TRP A 47 -0.59 -1.72 -2.51
CA TRP A 47 -0.42 -0.52 -1.68
C TRP A 47 -1.04 0.69 -2.36
N ASP A 48 -1.99 1.34 -1.69
CA ASP A 48 -2.56 2.57 -2.20
C ASP A 48 -1.60 3.76 -2.01
N THR A 49 -1.39 4.47 -3.09
CA THR A 49 -0.44 5.55 -3.31
C THR A 49 1.03 5.17 -3.07
N GLY A 50 1.33 4.08 -2.43
CA GLY A 50 2.68 3.54 -2.26
C GLY A 50 3.61 4.32 -1.30
N HIS A 51 3.19 5.47 -0.76
CA HIS A 51 3.97 6.20 0.25
C HIS A 51 4.12 5.43 1.57
N GLN A 52 3.23 4.50 1.84
CA GLN A 52 3.26 3.59 2.98
C GLN A 52 4.00 2.27 2.68
N ALA A 53 4.52 2.07 1.47
CA ALA A 53 5.17 0.83 1.05
C ALA A 53 6.68 0.78 1.31
N TYR A 54 7.25 1.70 2.07
CA TYR A 54 8.69 1.68 2.36
C TYR A 54 9.12 0.50 3.22
N PRO A 55 8.39 0.13 4.29
CA PRO A 55 8.68 -1.10 5.02
C PRO A 55 8.61 -2.34 4.14
N HIS A 56 7.65 -2.40 3.21
CA HIS A 56 7.55 -3.46 2.22
C HIS A 56 8.81 -3.56 1.34
N LYS A 57 9.33 -2.43 0.85
CA LYS A 57 10.58 -2.42 0.07
C LYS A 57 11.77 -2.93 0.89
N ILE A 58 11.85 -2.56 2.16
CA ILE A 58 12.90 -3.01 3.06
C ILE A 58 12.84 -4.53 3.26
N LEU A 59 11.66 -5.06 3.58
CA LEU A 59 11.44 -6.49 3.81
C LEU A 59 11.65 -7.35 2.55
N THR A 60 11.48 -6.77 1.36
CA THR A 60 11.65 -7.45 0.08
C THR A 60 13.04 -7.26 -0.54
N GLY A 61 14.07 -7.08 0.30
CA GLY A 61 15.47 -7.12 -0.10
C GLY A 61 16.04 -5.83 -0.71
N ARG A 62 15.30 -4.71 -0.63
CA ARG A 62 15.73 -3.42 -1.19
C ARG A 62 16.34 -2.47 -0.15
N ARG A 63 16.58 -2.97 1.06
CA ARG A 63 17.11 -2.24 2.20
C ARG A 63 18.34 -1.39 1.85
N ASP A 64 19.34 -2.01 1.25
CA ASP A 64 20.64 -1.37 1.01
C ASP A 64 20.57 -0.27 -0.07
N LYS A 65 19.49 -0.26 -0.85
CA LYS A 65 19.23 0.73 -1.91
C LYS A 65 18.31 1.87 -1.48
N MET A 66 17.75 1.82 -0.27
CA MET A 66 16.77 2.81 0.21
C MET A 66 17.33 4.24 0.26
N HIS A 67 18.63 4.40 0.49
CA HIS A 67 19.30 5.71 0.48
C HIS A 67 19.28 6.39 -0.89
N ARG A 68 19.05 5.64 -1.98
CA ARG A 68 18.94 6.14 -3.35
C ARG A 68 17.50 6.22 -3.87
N ILE A 69 16.51 6.10 -3.00
CA ILE A 69 15.11 6.21 -3.41
C ILE A 69 14.82 7.59 -4.01
N ARG A 70 14.07 7.64 -5.11
CA ARG A 70 13.76 8.84 -5.91
C ARG A 70 14.95 9.48 -6.63
N GLN A 71 16.09 8.83 -6.65
CA GLN A 71 17.23 9.30 -7.41
C GLN A 71 17.32 8.59 -8.76
N LEU A 72 18.03 9.21 -9.70
CA LEU A 72 18.35 8.57 -10.99
C LEU A 72 19.11 7.25 -10.73
N ASP A 73 18.71 6.19 -11.41
CA ASP A 73 19.21 4.82 -11.20
C ASP A 73 19.06 4.27 -9.76
N GLY A 74 18.20 4.90 -8.97
CA GLY A 74 17.83 4.45 -7.63
C GLY A 74 16.51 3.71 -7.60
N LEU A 75 15.95 3.54 -6.38
CA LEU A 75 14.64 2.92 -6.23
C LEU A 75 13.52 3.89 -6.62
N ALA A 76 12.47 3.36 -7.25
CA ALA A 76 11.24 4.09 -7.50
C ALA A 76 10.63 4.60 -6.19
N ALA A 77 9.99 5.77 -6.25
CA ALA A 77 9.32 6.37 -5.09
C ALA A 77 8.21 5.49 -4.51
N PHE A 78 7.54 4.75 -5.39
CA PHE A 78 6.40 3.89 -5.10
C PHE A 78 6.68 2.46 -5.58
N PRO A 79 5.82 1.47 -5.25
CA PRO A 79 5.90 0.14 -5.81
C PRO A 79 5.95 0.16 -7.33
N SER A 80 6.75 -0.71 -7.91
CA SER A 80 6.92 -0.85 -9.36
C SER A 80 7.19 -2.29 -9.75
N ILE A 81 6.36 -2.84 -10.64
CA ILE A 81 6.51 -4.21 -11.15
C ILE A 81 7.83 -4.45 -11.87
N THR A 82 8.48 -3.39 -12.34
CA THR A 82 9.80 -3.49 -12.98
C THR A 82 10.95 -3.50 -11.97
N GLU A 83 10.67 -3.18 -10.71
CA GLU A 83 11.66 -3.12 -9.64
C GLU A 83 11.72 -4.42 -8.83
N SER A 84 10.57 -5.04 -8.59
CA SER A 84 10.47 -6.24 -7.75
C SER A 84 9.23 -7.07 -8.08
N GLU A 85 9.39 -8.40 -8.07
CA GLU A 85 8.26 -9.35 -8.19
C GLU A 85 7.27 -9.28 -7.02
N TYR A 86 7.70 -8.72 -5.89
CA TYR A 86 6.85 -8.49 -4.72
C TYR A 86 5.90 -7.31 -4.90
N ASP A 87 6.17 -6.43 -5.85
CA ASP A 87 5.32 -5.28 -6.14
C ASP A 87 4.19 -5.72 -7.08
N ALA A 88 2.98 -5.84 -6.56
CA ALA A 88 1.81 -6.38 -7.30
C ALA A 88 1.40 -5.50 -8.50
N MET A 89 1.65 -4.19 -8.41
CA MET A 89 1.41 -3.23 -9.49
C MET A 89 2.32 -2.02 -9.36
N SER A 90 2.52 -1.31 -10.47
CA SER A 90 3.14 0.02 -10.42
C SER A 90 2.11 1.05 -9.96
N VAL A 91 2.44 1.77 -8.91
CA VAL A 91 1.54 2.72 -8.26
C VAL A 91 1.96 4.15 -8.57
N GLY A 92 0.99 5.03 -8.78
CA GLY A 92 1.22 6.46 -8.99
C GLY A 92 0.07 7.30 -8.45
N HIS A 93 -1.15 7.05 -8.88
CA HIS A 93 -2.35 7.74 -8.41
C HIS A 93 -2.94 7.08 -7.18
N SER A 94 -3.50 7.88 -6.25
CA SER A 94 -4.21 7.39 -5.08
C SER A 94 -5.55 6.75 -5.45
N SER A 95 -6.12 5.99 -4.52
CA SER A 95 -7.48 5.43 -4.58
C SER A 95 -7.71 4.34 -5.64
N THR A 96 -6.62 3.80 -6.21
CA THR A 96 -6.68 2.80 -7.28
C THR A 96 -6.59 1.36 -6.77
N SER A 97 -6.17 1.16 -5.53
CA SER A 97 -5.82 -0.16 -4.99
C SER A 97 -7.00 -1.12 -4.95
N ILE A 98 -8.20 -0.63 -4.60
CA ILE A 98 -9.41 -1.45 -4.46
C ILE A 98 -9.81 -2.02 -5.82
N SER A 99 -9.93 -1.17 -6.84
CA SER A 99 -10.29 -1.61 -8.19
C SER A 99 -9.22 -2.54 -8.80
N ALA A 100 -7.94 -2.26 -8.56
CA ALA A 100 -6.84 -3.10 -9.01
C ALA A 100 -6.88 -4.48 -8.33
N SER A 101 -7.05 -4.50 -7.00
CA SER A 101 -7.17 -5.76 -6.24
C SER A 101 -8.39 -6.58 -6.65
N LEU A 102 -9.51 -5.91 -6.95
CA LEU A 102 -10.70 -6.57 -7.47
C LEU A 102 -10.41 -7.25 -8.82
N GLY A 103 -9.77 -6.53 -9.74
CA GLY A 103 -9.38 -7.10 -11.04
C GLY A 103 -8.42 -8.28 -10.92
N MET A 104 -7.44 -8.20 -10.02
CA MET A 104 -6.53 -9.33 -9.73
C MET A 104 -7.28 -10.51 -9.13
N ASN A 105 -8.26 -10.27 -8.25
CA ASN A 105 -9.09 -11.32 -7.64
C ASN A 105 -9.98 -11.99 -8.70
N GLU A 106 -10.61 -11.24 -9.59
CA GLU A 106 -11.36 -11.80 -10.73
C GLU A 106 -10.48 -12.68 -11.61
N ALA A 107 -9.29 -12.19 -11.98
CA ALA A 107 -8.34 -12.98 -12.78
C ALA A 107 -7.93 -14.27 -12.05
N ASN A 108 -7.65 -14.18 -10.74
CA ASN A 108 -7.31 -15.34 -9.92
C ASN A 108 -8.42 -16.39 -9.91
N GLN A 109 -9.68 -15.97 -9.79
CA GLN A 109 -10.83 -16.88 -9.84
C GLN A 109 -11.02 -17.53 -11.21
N LEU A 110 -10.93 -16.73 -12.29
CA LEU A 110 -11.04 -17.26 -13.67
C LEU A 110 -9.96 -18.30 -13.97
N LEU A 111 -8.76 -18.11 -13.43
CA LEU A 111 -7.64 -19.03 -13.54
C LEU A 111 -7.69 -20.18 -12.53
N LYS A 112 -8.73 -20.26 -11.68
CA LYS A 112 -8.87 -21.23 -10.59
C LYS A 112 -7.65 -21.22 -9.65
N GLY A 113 -7.06 -20.04 -9.45
CA GLY A 113 -5.95 -19.83 -8.53
C GLY A 113 -6.42 -19.74 -7.08
N ASN A 114 -5.46 -19.84 -6.18
CA ASN A 114 -5.68 -19.81 -4.73
C ASN A 114 -4.96 -18.63 -4.05
N LYS A 115 -4.58 -17.61 -4.81
CA LYS A 115 -3.85 -16.45 -4.27
C LYS A 115 -4.75 -15.59 -3.41
N THR A 116 -4.22 -15.13 -2.30
CA THR A 116 -4.86 -14.11 -1.46
C THR A 116 -4.40 -12.72 -1.89
N ILE A 117 -5.34 -11.80 -2.03
CA ILE A 117 -5.05 -10.43 -2.50
C ILE A 117 -5.56 -9.45 -1.46
N PHE A 118 -4.65 -8.60 -0.99
CA PHE A 118 -4.92 -7.53 -0.04
C PHE A 118 -4.76 -6.17 -0.71
N SER A 119 -5.74 -5.29 -0.48
CA SER A 119 -5.63 -3.86 -0.75
C SER A 119 -5.34 -3.13 0.54
N VAL A 120 -4.25 -2.37 0.61
CA VAL A 120 -3.95 -1.50 1.75
C VAL A 120 -4.16 -0.07 1.32
N ILE A 121 -5.15 0.60 1.91
CA ILE A 121 -5.56 1.95 1.56
C ILE A 121 -5.57 2.85 2.79
N GLY A 122 -5.08 4.07 2.65
CA GLY A 122 -5.15 5.08 3.71
C GLY A 122 -6.52 5.79 3.73
N ASP A 123 -6.85 6.38 4.88
CA ASP A 123 -8.07 7.18 5.09
C ASP A 123 -8.23 8.26 4.03
N GLY A 124 -7.14 8.99 3.72
CA GLY A 124 -7.12 10.02 2.69
C GLY A 124 -7.46 9.52 1.29
N ALA A 125 -6.99 8.34 0.93
CA ALA A 125 -7.27 7.75 -0.36
C ALA A 125 -8.71 7.20 -0.47
N MET A 126 -9.32 6.85 0.66
CA MET A 126 -10.72 6.40 0.72
C MET A 126 -11.74 7.48 0.38
N THR A 127 -11.39 8.76 0.44
CA THR A 127 -12.33 9.85 0.15
C THR A 127 -12.59 10.10 -1.34
N ALA A 128 -11.81 9.49 -2.21
CA ALA A 128 -11.99 9.66 -3.65
C ALA A 128 -13.09 8.76 -4.21
N GLY A 129 -13.86 9.27 -5.17
CA GLY A 129 -14.94 8.54 -5.83
C GLY A 129 -14.52 7.18 -6.37
N LEU A 130 -13.31 7.08 -6.93
CA LEU A 130 -12.76 5.84 -7.47
C LEU A 130 -12.68 4.70 -6.42
N ALA A 131 -12.35 5.02 -5.15
CA ALA A 131 -12.35 4.03 -4.08
C ALA A 131 -13.76 3.51 -3.80
N PHE A 132 -14.75 4.40 -3.72
CA PHE A 132 -16.16 4.03 -3.53
C PHE A 132 -16.72 3.23 -4.71
N GLU A 133 -16.41 3.62 -5.93
CA GLU A 133 -16.79 2.87 -7.12
C GLU A 133 -16.23 1.45 -7.10
N GLY A 134 -14.96 1.30 -6.71
CA GLY A 134 -14.33 -0.01 -6.52
C GLY A 134 -15.02 -0.86 -5.46
N LEU A 135 -15.37 -0.26 -4.31
CA LEU A 135 -16.12 -0.94 -3.24
C LEU A 135 -17.52 -1.37 -3.69
N MET A 136 -18.26 -0.47 -4.34
CA MET A 136 -19.59 -0.78 -4.86
C MET A 136 -19.54 -1.91 -5.89
N HIS A 137 -18.54 -1.90 -6.78
CA HIS A 137 -18.37 -2.95 -7.76
C HIS A 137 -18.01 -4.29 -7.10
N ALA A 138 -17.11 -4.29 -6.12
CA ALA A 138 -16.77 -5.49 -5.36
C ALA A 138 -17.99 -6.08 -4.64
N GLY A 139 -18.82 -5.23 -4.01
CA GLY A 139 -20.06 -5.61 -3.36
C GLY A 139 -21.08 -6.18 -4.34
N HIS A 140 -21.23 -5.57 -5.53
CA HIS A 140 -22.12 -6.06 -6.58
C HIS A 140 -21.71 -7.45 -7.09
N LEU A 141 -20.43 -7.67 -7.28
CA LEU A 141 -19.90 -8.96 -7.72
C LEU A 141 -19.90 -10.03 -6.61
N GLY A 142 -20.13 -9.64 -5.36
CA GLY A 142 -20.09 -10.56 -4.20
C GLY A 142 -18.73 -11.21 -4.00
N ARG A 143 -17.64 -10.51 -4.30
CA ARG A 143 -16.28 -11.04 -4.23
C ARG A 143 -15.66 -10.90 -2.85
N ASN A 144 -14.90 -11.92 -2.47
CA ASN A 144 -14.12 -11.89 -1.24
C ASN A 144 -12.85 -11.04 -1.47
N LEU A 145 -12.94 -9.75 -1.19
CA LEU A 145 -11.85 -8.79 -1.30
C LEU A 145 -11.36 -8.39 0.09
N ASN A 146 -10.08 -8.57 0.34
CA ASN A 146 -9.46 -8.17 1.60
C ASN A 146 -8.99 -6.71 1.49
N ILE A 147 -9.59 -5.83 2.27
CA ILE A 147 -9.24 -4.41 2.32
C ILE A 147 -8.80 -4.06 3.73
N VAL A 148 -7.63 -3.49 3.85
CA VAL A 148 -7.08 -2.93 5.09
C VAL A 148 -7.12 -1.42 4.99
N LEU A 149 -7.97 -0.79 5.79
CA LEU A 149 -7.96 0.66 5.97
C LEU A 149 -6.90 1.01 7.01
N ASN A 150 -5.86 1.71 6.56
CA ASN A 150 -4.81 2.24 7.42
C ASN A 150 -5.14 3.69 7.76
N ASP A 151 -5.84 3.88 8.87
CA ASP A 151 -6.30 5.18 9.33
C ASP A 151 -5.27 5.77 10.31
N HIS A 152 -4.71 6.92 9.95
CA HIS A 152 -3.73 7.64 10.76
C HIS A 152 -4.25 8.98 11.30
N ASP A 153 -5.50 9.31 11.05
CA ASP A 153 -6.08 10.65 11.33
C ASP A 153 -5.20 11.80 10.79
N MET A 154 -4.36 11.48 9.79
CA MET A 154 -3.40 12.41 9.15
C MET A 154 -3.62 12.47 7.66
N SER A 155 -4.71 13.11 7.24
CA SER A 155 -4.92 13.40 5.82
C SER A 155 -4.19 14.66 5.39
N PRO A 156 -3.53 14.65 4.21
CA PRO A 156 -2.98 15.87 3.62
C PRO A 156 -4.06 16.86 3.18
N VAL A 157 -5.32 16.45 3.17
CA VAL A 157 -6.49 17.27 2.82
C VAL A 157 -7.43 17.34 4.00
N SER A 158 -7.88 18.54 4.35
CA SER A 158 -8.88 18.72 5.42
C SER A 158 -10.23 18.14 5.00
N TYR A 159 -10.74 17.17 5.76
CA TYR A 159 -12.07 16.57 5.55
C TYR A 159 -13.22 17.36 6.22
N THR A 160 -13.02 18.62 6.48
CA THR A 160 -14.03 19.45 7.15
C THR A 160 -15.40 19.40 6.46
N HIS A 161 -15.43 19.19 5.13
CA HIS A 161 -16.67 19.07 4.38
C HIS A 161 -17.39 17.71 4.54
N LEU A 162 -16.69 16.64 4.94
CA LEU A 162 -17.31 15.34 5.21
C LEU A 162 -17.86 15.25 6.65
N ARG A 163 -17.18 15.89 7.61
CA ARG A 163 -17.63 15.95 9.02
C ARG A 163 -18.83 16.88 9.23
N ALA A 164 -19.10 17.79 8.32
CA ALA A 164 -20.21 18.74 8.44
C ALA A 164 -21.61 18.09 8.33
N HIS A 165 -21.71 16.82 8.00
CA HIS A 165 -22.97 16.08 7.87
C HIS A 165 -23.26 15.12 9.04
N GLU A 166 -22.43 15.09 10.06
CA GLU A 166 -22.60 14.22 11.24
C GLU A 166 -23.28 14.92 12.45
N THR A 167 -23.88 16.10 12.26
CA THR A 167 -24.61 16.82 13.33
C THR A 167 -26.10 16.83 13.09
#